data_2ea87a1c8c1b30e5555e52ef685a4bfb
#
_entry.id   2ea87a1c8c1b30e5555e52ef685a4bfb
#
_cell.length_a   1.000
_cell.length_b   1.000
_cell.length_c   1.000
_cell.angle_alpha   90.00
_cell.angle_beta   90.00
_cell.angle_gamma   90.00
#
_symmetry.space_group_name_H-M   'P 1'
#
loop_
_entity.id
_entity.type
_entity.pdbx_description
1 polymer ?
#
loop_
_entity_poly.entity_id
_entity_poly.type
_entity_poly.pdbx_seq_one_letter_code
_entity_poly.pdbx_strand_id
1 'polypeptide(L)'
;MLKLLHFFKTVFMFTMYHPTVSVFEFDYTIQKKKEGNMKFQSNLLNVSNCKLYRISEDKVSHSKNIIYFSNHRSWADFFIDNVVTEYCTKFISRVEVAFILPLYVYIYAHLMFDAMIFFRRGKTSIPDFERLIKHNQLNNVSGNDILMYPEGTRRAGLDYPCDLKKGLIYYSYKESCPIQFIISKNKEKMLNEKTFTAEKNVNVFVHYSPVYYPDVTKYKSMQDFYEYINTEWKTTFRAVYGADHESKIHEYEQIDVVKMHDNNYYINMPLLNTIRFVIVSAAVVVPAIIIRQFQLISL
;
A
#
# COMPACT_ATOMS: atom_id res chain seq x y z
N MET A 1 -13.66 20.25 12.94
CA MET A 1 -14.84 19.86 12.15
C MET A 1 -14.51 19.57 10.69
N LEU A 2 -13.86 20.48 9.93
CA LEU A 2 -13.52 20.26 8.50
C LEU A 2 -12.65 19.03 8.24
N LYS A 3 -11.59 18.78 9.03
CA LYS A 3 -10.72 17.59 8.89
C LYS A 3 -11.50 16.28 9.10
N LEU A 4 -12.44 16.24 10.04
CA LEU A 4 -13.29 15.09 10.30
C LEU A 4 -14.25 14.82 9.13
N LEU A 5 -14.90 15.86 8.61
CA LEU A 5 -15.78 15.73 7.45
C LEU A 5 -15.00 15.26 6.22
N HIS A 6 -13.82 15.81 5.99
CA HIS A 6 -12.95 15.38 4.90
C HIS A 6 -12.49 13.93 5.09
N PHE A 7 -12.19 13.50 6.31
CA PHE A 7 -11.88 12.11 6.64
C PHE A 7 -13.01 11.17 6.21
N PHE A 8 -14.25 11.40 6.68
CA PHE A 8 -15.37 10.54 6.31
C PHE A 8 -15.65 10.54 4.81
N LYS A 9 -15.55 11.68 4.15
CA LYS A 9 -15.65 11.77 2.68
C LYS A 9 -14.58 10.91 2.00
N THR A 10 -13.32 11.03 2.40
CA THR A 10 -12.21 10.28 1.82
C THR A 10 -12.38 8.79 2.06
N VAL A 11 -12.71 8.37 3.29
CA VAL A 11 -12.98 6.97 3.64
C VAL A 11 -14.13 6.42 2.80
N PHE A 12 -15.24 7.12 2.68
CA PHE A 12 -16.36 6.70 1.85
C PHE A 12 -15.97 6.54 0.39
N MET A 13 -15.22 7.49 -0.16
CA MET A 13 -14.79 7.46 -1.55
C MET A 13 -13.92 6.23 -1.86
N PHE A 14 -12.94 5.90 -1.01
CA PHE A 14 -12.06 4.77 -1.31
C PHE A 14 -12.62 3.42 -0.87
N THR A 15 -13.41 3.34 0.20
CA THR A 15 -13.91 2.05 0.69
C THR A 15 -15.15 1.57 -0.03
N MET A 16 -15.96 2.49 -0.50
CA MET A 16 -17.29 2.20 -1.03
C MET A 16 -17.48 2.69 -2.46
N TYR A 17 -17.38 4.00 -2.69
CA TYR A 17 -17.80 4.59 -3.96
C TYR A 17 -16.95 4.13 -5.14
N HIS A 18 -15.63 4.36 -5.10
CA HIS A 18 -14.75 3.97 -6.20
C HIS A 18 -14.70 2.47 -6.47
N PRO A 19 -14.57 1.57 -5.47
CA PRO A 19 -14.63 0.15 -5.72
C PRO A 19 -15.92 -0.29 -6.40
N THR A 20 -17.05 0.27 -5.96
CA THR A 20 -18.36 -0.07 -6.53
C THR A 20 -18.48 0.36 -8.00
N VAL A 21 -18.06 1.60 -8.31
CA VAL A 21 -18.10 2.09 -9.70
C VAL A 21 -17.16 1.27 -10.58
N SER A 22 -15.96 1.00 -10.11
CA SER A 22 -14.95 0.24 -10.86
C SER A 22 -15.39 -1.19 -11.20
N VAL A 23 -16.16 -1.85 -10.32
CA VAL A 23 -16.69 -3.20 -10.61
C VAL A 23 -17.55 -3.24 -11.87
N PHE A 24 -18.31 -2.17 -12.17
CA PHE A 24 -19.16 -2.10 -13.35
C PHE A 24 -18.44 -1.67 -14.64
N GLU A 25 -17.24 -1.10 -14.51
CA GLU A 25 -16.43 -0.62 -15.64
C GLU A 25 -15.29 -1.57 -15.98
N PHE A 26 -15.24 -2.72 -15.31
CA PHE A 26 -14.09 -3.58 -15.32
C PHE A 26 -13.96 -4.38 -16.62
N ASP A 27 -12.82 -4.19 -17.30
CA ASP A 27 -12.36 -5.06 -18.37
C ASP A 27 -11.23 -5.96 -17.85
N TYR A 28 -11.42 -7.26 -18.00
CA TYR A 28 -10.56 -8.29 -17.36
C TYR A 28 -9.17 -8.47 -18.01
N THR A 29 -8.77 -7.65 -18.97
CA THR A 29 -7.41 -7.72 -19.50
C THR A 29 -6.38 -7.19 -18.50
N ILE A 30 -5.17 -7.80 -18.45
CA ILE A 30 -4.11 -7.43 -17.51
C ILE A 30 -3.72 -5.96 -17.64
N GLN A 31 -3.62 -5.46 -18.87
CA GLN A 31 -3.28 -4.07 -19.12
C GLN A 31 -4.33 -3.11 -18.57
N LYS A 32 -5.60 -3.38 -18.80
CA LYS A 32 -6.71 -2.55 -18.29
C LYS A 32 -6.86 -2.65 -16.76
N LYS A 33 -6.45 -3.78 -16.16
CA LYS A 33 -6.34 -3.89 -14.70
C LYS A 33 -5.34 -2.88 -14.14
N LYS A 34 -4.15 -2.82 -14.73
CA LYS A 34 -3.11 -1.87 -14.29
C LYS A 34 -3.58 -0.42 -14.46
N GLU A 35 -4.14 -0.08 -15.61
CA GLU A 35 -4.70 1.25 -15.89
C GLU A 35 -5.83 1.64 -14.92
N GLY A 36 -6.74 0.71 -14.62
CA GLY A 36 -7.81 0.90 -13.64
C GLY A 36 -7.29 1.15 -12.23
N ASN A 37 -6.27 0.39 -11.80
CA ASN A 37 -5.61 0.61 -10.51
C ASN A 37 -4.91 1.97 -10.46
N MET A 38 -4.16 2.33 -11.50
CA MET A 38 -3.53 3.64 -11.64
C MET A 38 -4.57 4.77 -11.52
N LYS A 39 -5.68 4.66 -12.25
CA LYS A 39 -6.79 5.62 -12.23
C LYS A 39 -7.36 5.80 -10.82
N PHE A 40 -7.63 4.70 -10.14
CA PHE A 40 -8.20 4.71 -8.80
C PHE A 40 -7.26 5.40 -7.79
N GLN A 41 -6.00 4.98 -7.73
CA GLN A 41 -5.02 5.52 -6.78
C GLN A 41 -4.76 7.01 -7.04
N SER A 42 -4.59 7.38 -8.31
CA SER A 42 -4.38 8.77 -8.71
C SER A 42 -5.57 9.67 -8.34
N ASN A 43 -6.80 9.19 -8.52
CA ASN A 43 -7.99 9.94 -8.13
C ASN A 43 -8.05 10.22 -6.63
N LEU A 44 -7.66 9.25 -5.80
CA LEU A 44 -7.64 9.45 -4.35
C LEU A 44 -6.61 10.51 -3.92
N LEU A 45 -5.42 10.49 -4.51
CA LEU A 45 -4.41 11.51 -4.26
C LEU A 45 -4.88 12.89 -4.75
N ASN A 46 -5.51 12.94 -5.91
CA ASN A 46 -6.04 14.19 -6.49
C ASN A 46 -7.18 14.79 -5.64
N VAL A 47 -8.10 13.97 -5.10
CA VAL A 47 -9.17 14.44 -4.21
C VAL A 47 -8.62 15.14 -2.97
N SER A 48 -7.50 14.68 -2.46
CA SER A 48 -6.79 15.30 -1.32
C SER A 48 -5.79 16.38 -1.74
N ASN A 49 -5.61 16.62 -3.06
CA ASN A 49 -4.54 17.42 -3.61
C ASN A 49 -3.18 17.06 -2.98
N CYS A 50 -2.92 15.75 -2.91
CA CYS A 50 -1.69 15.20 -2.36
C CYS A 50 -0.60 15.24 -3.44
N LYS A 51 0.52 15.85 -3.11
CA LYS A 51 1.69 15.92 -3.98
C LYS A 51 2.80 15.05 -3.41
N LEU A 52 3.48 14.33 -4.28
CA LEU A 52 4.57 13.44 -3.92
C LEU A 52 5.88 14.05 -4.42
N TYR A 53 6.90 14.11 -3.56
CA TYR A 53 8.21 14.66 -3.89
C TYR A 53 9.30 13.65 -3.60
N ARG A 54 10.13 13.35 -4.58
CA ARG A 54 11.31 12.52 -4.41
C ARG A 54 12.44 13.32 -3.79
N ILE A 55 12.90 12.86 -2.61
CA ILE A 55 13.97 13.53 -1.84
C ILE A 55 15.32 12.79 -1.90
N SER A 56 15.39 11.69 -2.64
CA SER A 56 16.60 10.89 -2.87
C SER A 56 17.09 11.00 -4.31
N GLU A 57 18.37 10.71 -4.54
CA GLU A 57 18.91 10.53 -5.89
C GLU A 57 18.43 9.23 -6.51
N ASP A 58 18.34 8.19 -5.69
CA ASP A 58 17.81 6.89 -6.10
C ASP A 58 16.33 6.99 -6.51
N LYS A 59 15.93 6.06 -7.39
CA LYS A 59 14.55 5.86 -7.87
C LYS A 59 14.07 4.46 -7.50
N VAL A 60 12.79 4.21 -7.72
CA VAL A 60 12.25 2.86 -7.60
C VAL A 60 13.00 1.92 -8.55
N SER A 61 13.43 0.79 -8.03
CA SER A 61 14.13 -0.23 -8.81
C SER A 61 13.16 -1.34 -9.20
N HIS A 62 13.23 -1.81 -10.44
CA HIS A 62 12.46 -2.95 -10.95
C HIS A 62 13.35 -4.20 -11.09
N SER A 63 14.32 -4.38 -10.18
CA SER A 63 15.12 -5.59 -10.13
C SER A 63 14.24 -6.82 -9.93
N LYS A 64 14.58 -7.92 -10.61
CA LYS A 64 13.81 -9.16 -10.54
C LYS A 64 13.63 -9.63 -9.09
N ASN A 65 12.40 -9.95 -8.71
CA ASN A 65 12.01 -10.44 -7.39
C ASN A 65 12.33 -9.47 -6.24
N ILE A 66 12.40 -8.17 -6.50
CA ILE A 66 12.65 -7.17 -5.47
C ILE A 66 11.54 -7.17 -4.42
N ILE A 67 11.92 -6.90 -3.18
CA ILE A 67 11.01 -6.71 -2.06
C ILE A 67 11.12 -5.27 -1.59
N TYR A 68 10.05 -4.50 -1.73
CA TYR A 68 9.99 -3.14 -1.20
C TYR A 68 9.60 -3.14 0.27
N PHE A 69 10.37 -2.43 1.07
CA PHE A 69 10.07 -2.18 2.48
C PHE A 69 9.62 -0.74 2.64
N SER A 70 8.35 -0.54 2.93
CA SER A 70 7.81 0.79 3.19
C SER A 70 7.47 0.98 4.67
N ASN A 71 7.55 2.22 5.15
CA ASN A 71 7.15 2.57 6.50
C ASN A 71 5.61 2.60 6.61
N HIS A 72 5.08 2.05 7.72
CA HIS A 72 3.65 1.88 7.93
C HIS A 72 3.08 2.99 8.80
N ARG A 73 2.33 3.91 8.21
CA ARG A 73 1.80 5.08 8.91
C ARG A 73 0.29 5.02 9.12
N SER A 74 -0.48 4.77 8.05
CA SER A 74 -1.93 4.87 8.06
C SER A 74 -2.58 4.09 6.91
N TRP A 75 -3.87 4.24 6.71
CA TRP A 75 -4.55 3.70 5.53
C TRP A 75 -4.12 4.37 4.22
N ALA A 76 -3.58 5.59 4.28
CA ALA A 76 -3.05 6.27 3.09
C ALA A 76 -1.87 5.53 2.45
N ASP A 77 -1.17 4.67 3.20
CA ASP A 77 -0.02 3.93 2.73
C ASP A 77 -0.33 3.10 1.48
N PHE A 78 -1.49 2.43 1.43
CA PHE A 78 -1.88 1.62 0.28
C PHE A 78 -1.98 2.43 -1.02
N PHE A 79 -2.39 3.69 -0.93
CA PHE A 79 -2.56 4.56 -2.10
C PHE A 79 -1.24 5.17 -2.52
N ILE A 80 -0.52 5.74 -1.55
CA ILE A 80 0.75 6.43 -1.79
C ILE A 80 1.81 5.43 -2.24
N ASP A 81 1.96 4.31 -1.53
CA ASP A 81 2.98 3.32 -1.84
C ASP A 81 2.73 2.62 -3.20
N ASN A 82 1.49 2.50 -3.63
CA ASN A 82 1.17 2.00 -4.96
C ASN A 82 1.63 2.97 -6.06
N VAL A 83 1.44 4.29 -5.85
CA VAL A 83 1.90 5.31 -6.81
C VAL A 83 3.42 5.39 -6.84
N VAL A 84 4.09 5.44 -5.69
CA VAL A 84 5.55 5.58 -5.63
C VAL A 84 6.31 4.31 -6.05
N THR A 85 5.62 3.18 -6.17
CA THR A 85 6.12 1.94 -6.79
C THR A 85 5.65 1.76 -8.22
N GLU A 86 5.19 2.82 -8.87
CA GLU A 86 4.71 2.82 -10.25
C GLU A 86 3.61 1.80 -10.53
N TYR A 87 2.74 1.56 -9.53
CA TYR A 87 1.60 0.63 -9.58
C TYR A 87 1.99 -0.83 -9.85
N CYS A 88 3.21 -1.23 -9.49
CA CYS A 88 3.76 -2.54 -9.76
C CYS A 88 3.96 -3.37 -8.48
N THR A 89 3.06 -3.25 -7.48
CA THR A 89 3.25 -3.96 -6.21
C THR A 89 2.06 -4.78 -5.76
N LYS A 90 2.37 -5.91 -5.10
CA LYS A 90 1.45 -6.69 -4.28
C LYS A 90 1.75 -6.44 -2.80
N PHE A 91 0.76 -5.97 -2.07
CA PHE A 91 0.88 -5.72 -0.64
C PHE A 91 0.70 -7.00 0.16
N ILE A 92 1.62 -7.26 1.09
CA ILE A 92 1.43 -8.31 2.08
C ILE A 92 0.55 -7.77 3.20
N SER A 93 -0.61 -8.39 3.41
CA SER A 93 -1.60 -7.95 4.39
C SER A 93 -2.15 -9.13 5.21
N ARG A 94 -2.70 -8.81 6.38
CA ARG A 94 -3.46 -9.80 7.17
C ARG A 94 -4.82 -10.04 6.54
N VAL A 95 -5.28 -11.27 6.57
CA VAL A 95 -6.61 -11.63 6.05
C VAL A 95 -7.74 -10.85 6.76
N GLU A 96 -7.55 -10.48 8.02
CA GLU A 96 -8.53 -9.72 8.80
C GLU A 96 -8.85 -8.35 8.18
N VAL A 97 -7.90 -7.75 7.45
CA VAL A 97 -8.10 -6.48 6.75
C VAL A 97 -9.13 -6.61 5.63
N ALA A 98 -9.18 -7.77 4.98
CA ALA A 98 -10.19 -8.07 3.95
C ALA A 98 -11.62 -8.07 4.51
N PHE A 99 -11.80 -8.44 5.79
CA PHE A 99 -13.13 -8.41 6.44
C PHE A 99 -13.53 -7.03 6.96
N ILE A 100 -12.54 -6.17 7.27
CA ILE A 100 -12.82 -4.80 7.73
C ILE A 100 -13.23 -3.91 6.55
N LEU A 101 -12.61 -4.09 5.40
CA LEU A 101 -12.82 -3.29 4.19
C LEU A 101 -13.10 -4.20 2.97
N PRO A 102 -14.19 -4.99 2.98
CA PRO A 102 -14.38 -6.07 2.02
C PRO A 102 -14.47 -5.60 0.57
N LEU A 103 -15.13 -4.47 0.30
CA LEU A 103 -15.24 -3.93 -1.06
C LEU A 103 -13.89 -3.48 -1.59
N TYR A 104 -13.12 -2.74 -0.78
CA TYR A 104 -11.84 -2.22 -1.23
C TYR A 104 -10.75 -3.29 -1.22
N VAL A 105 -10.54 -3.98 -0.09
CA VAL A 105 -9.39 -4.87 0.07
C VAL A 105 -9.61 -6.22 -0.61
N TYR A 106 -10.76 -6.85 -0.40
CA TYR A 106 -11.00 -8.18 -0.95
C TYR A 106 -11.44 -8.13 -2.41
N ILE A 107 -12.49 -7.38 -2.73
CA ILE A 107 -13.01 -7.36 -4.11
C ILE A 107 -12.09 -6.56 -5.01
N TYR A 108 -11.85 -5.28 -4.67
CA TYR A 108 -11.10 -4.39 -5.53
C TYR A 108 -9.61 -4.77 -5.59
N ALA A 109 -8.89 -4.67 -4.48
CA ALA A 109 -7.44 -4.85 -4.50
C ALA A 109 -7.00 -6.30 -4.74
N HIS A 110 -7.71 -7.30 -4.18
CA HIS A 110 -7.33 -8.71 -4.33
C HIS A 110 -7.91 -9.35 -5.59
N LEU A 111 -9.24 -9.38 -5.75
CA LEU A 111 -9.85 -10.12 -6.87
C LEU A 111 -9.68 -9.40 -8.21
N MET A 112 -9.85 -8.06 -8.24
CA MET A 112 -9.78 -7.32 -9.51
C MET A 112 -8.36 -7.01 -9.94
N PHE A 113 -7.49 -6.56 -9.04
CA PHE A 113 -6.15 -6.06 -9.39
C PHE A 113 -5.00 -6.99 -9.01
N ASP A 114 -5.27 -8.08 -8.29
CA ASP A 114 -4.23 -9.01 -7.82
C ASP A 114 -3.12 -8.28 -7.03
N ALA A 115 -3.50 -7.25 -6.27
CA ALA A 115 -2.59 -6.37 -5.57
C ALA A 115 -2.39 -6.75 -4.09
N MET A 116 -2.95 -7.87 -3.62
CA MET A 116 -2.89 -8.26 -2.20
C MET A 116 -2.53 -9.72 -2.03
N ILE A 117 -1.60 -9.97 -1.11
CA ILE A 117 -1.22 -11.30 -0.62
C ILE A 117 -1.66 -11.39 0.85
N PHE A 118 -2.54 -12.35 1.17
CA PHE A 118 -3.07 -12.50 2.52
C PHE A 118 -2.39 -13.60 3.30
N PHE A 119 -2.10 -13.32 4.57
CA PHE A 119 -1.63 -14.31 5.54
C PHE A 119 -2.39 -14.18 6.86
N ARG A 120 -2.37 -15.25 7.68
CA ARG A 120 -2.96 -15.25 9.03
C ARG A 120 -1.88 -15.16 10.08
N ARG A 121 -1.83 -14.04 10.81
CA ARG A 121 -0.84 -13.85 11.89
C ARG A 121 -1.03 -14.89 12.99
N GLY A 122 0.07 -15.56 13.38
CA GLY A 122 0.07 -16.59 14.42
C GLY A 122 -0.51 -17.94 13.99
N LYS A 123 -1.12 -18.06 12.79
CA LYS A 123 -1.62 -19.32 12.23
C LYS A 123 -0.84 -19.77 10.99
N THR A 124 -0.36 -18.85 10.18
CA THR A 124 0.51 -19.19 9.05
C THR A 124 1.92 -19.46 9.58
N SER A 125 2.41 -20.67 9.39
CA SER A 125 3.77 -21.03 9.75
C SER A 125 4.80 -20.28 8.89
N ILE A 126 6.05 -20.18 9.34
CA ILE A 126 7.12 -19.55 8.55
C ILE A 126 7.29 -20.23 7.19
N PRO A 127 7.37 -21.58 7.08
CA PRO A 127 7.48 -22.27 5.80
C PRO A 127 6.29 -22.01 4.87
N ASP A 128 5.07 -21.94 5.41
CA ASP A 128 3.89 -21.65 4.60
C ASP A 128 3.87 -20.21 4.09
N PHE A 129 4.33 -19.27 4.93
CA PHE A 129 4.50 -17.88 4.52
C PHE A 129 5.55 -17.75 3.40
N GLU A 130 6.73 -18.38 3.55
CA GLU A 130 7.76 -18.42 2.50
C GLU A 130 7.23 -19.02 1.20
N ARG A 131 6.49 -20.15 1.29
CA ARG A 131 5.86 -20.79 0.13
C ARG A 131 4.85 -19.87 -0.56
N LEU A 132 4.06 -19.13 0.21
CA LEU A 132 3.11 -18.15 -0.30
C LEU A 132 3.81 -17.02 -1.08
N ILE A 133 4.90 -16.48 -0.52
CA ILE A 133 5.69 -15.43 -1.19
C ILE A 133 6.32 -15.96 -2.47
N LYS A 134 6.99 -17.09 -2.40
CA LYS A 134 7.62 -17.74 -3.55
C LYS A 134 6.63 -18.06 -4.67
N HIS A 135 5.46 -18.60 -4.33
CA HIS A 135 4.39 -18.86 -5.28
C HIS A 135 3.95 -17.57 -6.00
N ASN A 136 3.78 -16.47 -5.26
CA ASN A 136 3.41 -15.18 -5.85
C ASN A 136 4.50 -14.59 -6.75
N GLN A 137 5.77 -14.78 -6.42
CA GLN A 137 6.89 -14.33 -7.27
C GLN A 137 7.01 -15.17 -8.55
N LEU A 138 6.84 -16.49 -8.46
CA LEU A 138 6.96 -17.40 -9.62
C LEU A 138 5.78 -17.28 -10.59
N ASN A 139 4.56 -17.10 -10.06
CA ASN A 139 3.32 -17.00 -10.84
C ASN A 139 2.89 -15.54 -11.05
N ASN A 140 3.85 -14.64 -11.09
CA ASN A 140 3.58 -13.21 -11.19
C ASN A 140 3.24 -12.81 -12.63
N VAL A 141 2.03 -13.13 -13.07
CA VAL A 141 1.52 -12.79 -14.42
C VAL A 141 1.40 -11.27 -14.60
N SER A 142 1.15 -10.54 -13.51
CA SER A 142 0.99 -9.09 -13.52
C SER A 142 2.32 -8.32 -13.51
N GLY A 143 3.45 -8.99 -13.28
CA GLY A 143 4.76 -8.36 -13.13
C GLY A 143 4.92 -7.53 -11.86
N ASN A 144 4.04 -7.74 -10.85
CA ASN A 144 4.04 -6.95 -9.62
C ASN A 144 5.05 -7.49 -8.60
N ASP A 145 5.89 -6.62 -8.11
CA ASP A 145 6.81 -6.90 -7.01
C ASP A 145 6.10 -6.92 -5.66
N ILE A 146 6.78 -7.39 -4.62
CA ILE A 146 6.21 -7.51 -3.29
C ILE A 146 6.53 -6.26 -2.47
N LEU A 147 5.50 -5.66 -1.85
CA LEU A 147 5.66 -4.61 -0.87
C LEU A 147 5.17 -5.07 0.49
N MET A 148 5.98 -4.82 1.52
CA MET A 148 5.56 -5.02 2.89
C MET A 148 5.92 -3.85 3.80
N TYR A 149 5.25 -3.83 4.95
CA TYR A 149 5.53 -2.92 6.06
C TYR A 149 6.30 -3.69 7.14
N PRO A 150 7.65 -3.61 7.15
CA PRO A 150 8.47 -4.47 8.02
C PRO A 150 8.37 -4.11 9.50
N GLU A 151 7.79 -2.95 9.84
CA GLU A 151 7.46 -2.56 11.22
C GLU A 151 6.36 -3.44 11.84
N GLY A 152 5.53 -4.07 11.02
CA GLY A 152 4.45 -4.99 11.41
C GLY A 152 3.24 -4.32 12.06
N THR A 153 3.25 -3.00 12.24
CA THR A 153 2.12 -2.21 12.75
C THR A 153 2.22 -0.76 12.30
N ARG A 154 1.06 -0.07 12.19
CA ARG A 154 1.00 1.34 11.83
C ARG A 154 1.53 2.23 12.97
N ARG A 155 2.44 3.13 12.64
CA ARG A 155 3.16 3.99 13.57
C ARG A 155 2.92 5.48 13.34
N ALA A 156 1.69 5.87 13.00
CA ALA A 156 1.32 7.27 12.86
C ALA A 156 1.71 8.10 14.11
N GLY A 157 2.34 9.25 13.90
CA GLY A 157 2.79 10.13 14.98
C GLY A 157 4.05 9.66 15.72
N LEU A 158 4.68 8.57 15.31
CA LEU A 158 5.93 8.09 15.90
C LEU A 158 7.10 8.29 14.91
N ASP A 159 7.76 9.44 15.01
CA ASP A 159 8.80 9.87 14.06
C ASP A 159 10.20 9.34 14.40
N TYR A 160 10.24 8.16 15.00
CA TYR A 160 11.46 7.42 15.28
C TYR A 160 11.34 5.97 14.77
N PRO A 161 12.46 5.37 14.32
CA PRO A 161 12.45 4.02 13.76
C PRO A 161 12.24 2.96 14.86
N CYS A 162 11.78 1.78 14.43
CA CYS A 162 11.78 0.58 15.27
C CYS A 162 12.56 -0.54 14.60
N ASP A 163 12.77 -1.62 15.35
CA ASP A 163 13.33 -2.84 14.79
C ASP A 163 12.37 -3.48 13.79
N LEU A 164 12.93 -3.93 12.69
CA LEU A 164 12.19 -4.60 11.63
C LEU A 164 11.84 -6.05 12.02
N LYS A 165 10.76 -6.58 11.46
CA LYS A 165 10.41 -7.98 11.58
C LYS A 165 11.33 -8.83 10.70
N LYS A 166 11.93 -9.88 11.27
CA LYS A 166 12.96 -10.71 10.63
C LYS A 166 12.46 -11.52 9.41
N GLY A 167 11.18 -11.91 9.38
CA GLY A 167 10.68 -12.93 8.45
C GLY A 167 11.03 -12.71 6.99
N LEU A 168 10.70 -11.54 6.40
CA LEU A 168 11.01 -11.27 4.99
C LEU A 168 12.48 -10.92 4.74
N ILE A 169 13.21 -10.43 5.74
CA ILE A 169 14.66 -10.22 5.60
C ILE A 169 15.38 -11.57 5.52
N TYR A 170 14.97 -12.54 6.33
CA TYR A 170 15.49 -13.90 6.27
C TYR A 170 15.11 -14.60 4.96
N TYR A 171 13.86 -14.41 4.50
CA TYR A 171 13.41 -14.89 3.19
C TYR A 171 14.25 -14.29 2.06
N SER A 172 14.45 -12.96 2.07
CA SER A 172 15.28 -12.25 1.10
C SER A 172 16.69 -12.85 1.03
N TYR A 173 17.34 -13.07 2.20
CA TYR A 173 18.66 -13.69 2.25
C TYR A 173 18.66 -15.10 1.67
N LYS A 174 17.70 -15.94 2.07
CA LYS A 174 17.59 -17.34 1.63
C LYS A 174 17.33 -17.50 0.14
N GLU A 175 16.46 -16.67 -0.43
CA GLU A 175 16.04 -16.76 -1.83
C GLU A 175 16.77 -15.73 -2.73
N SER A 176 17.79 -15.06 -2.19
CA SER A 176 18.59 -14.04 -2.91
C SER A 176 17.75 -12.93 -3.53
N CYS A 177 16.66 -12.51 -2.85
CA CYS A 177 15.80 -11.43 -3.29
C CYS A 177 16.35 -10.08 -2.84
N PRO A 178 16.57 -9.10 -3.73
CA PRO A 178 17.00 -7.76 -3.33
C PRO A 178 15.93 -7.02 -2.53
N ILE A 179 16.36 -6.09 -1.66
CA ILE A 179 15.48 -5.22 -0.87
C ILE A 179 15.73 -3.77 -1.26
N GLN A 180 14.67 -2.97 -1.38
CA GLN A 180 14.76 -1.51 -1.44
C GLN A 180 13.81 -0.88 -0.43
N PHE A 181 14.28 0.14 0.30
CA PHE A 181 13.43 0.90 1.20
C PHE A 181 12.73 2.04 0.47
N ILE A 182 11.46 2.25 0.80
CA ILE A 182 10.66 3.38 0.38
C ILE A 182 10.12 4.04 1.65
N ILE A 183 10.81 5.08 2.12
CA ILE A 183 10.44 5.77 3.34
C ILE A 183 9.77 7.10 2.98
N SER A 184 8.50 7.23 3.36
CA SER A 184 7.72 8.42 3.04
C SER A 184 7.27 9.14 4.31
N LYS A 185 7.54 10.44 4.38
CA LYS A 185 7.13 11.35 5.47
C LYS A 185 5.81 12.02 5.12
N ASN A 186 4.95 12.23 6.09
CA ASN A 186 3.63 12.88 5.98
C ASN A 186 2.51 12.03 5.37
N LYS A 187 2.68 10.73 5.10
CA LYS A 187 1.58 9.88 4.56
C LYS A 187 0.31 9.95 5.41
N GLU A 188 0.46 9.91 6.72
CA GLU A 188 -0.63 9.95 7.70
C GLU A 188 -1.42 11.27 7.72
N LYS A 189 -0.88 12.35 7.15
CA LYS A 189 -1.61 13.62 7.02
C LYS A 189 -2.72 13.52 5.99
N MET A 190 -2.49 12.74 4.91
CA MET A 190 -3.51 12.53 3.88
C MET A 190 -4.74 11.81 4.45
N LEU A 191 -4.53 10.76 5.25
CA LEU A 191 -5.60 10.01 5.90
C LEU A 191 -5.08 9.29 7.14
N ASN A 192 -5.61 9.62 8.32
CA ASN A 192 -5.24 9.00 9.58
C ASN A 192 -6.47 8.44 10.28
N GLU A 193 -6.63 7.13 10.25
CA GLU A 193 -7.76 6.44 10.85
C GLU A 193 -7.70 6.38 12.38
N LYS A 194 -6.53 6.59 12.99
CA LYS A 194 -6.39 6.61 14.45
C LYS A 194 -6.91 7.91 15.06
N THR A 195 -6.77 9.01 14.34
CA THR A 195 -7.20 10.35 14.78
C THR A 195 -8.46 10.82 14.07
N PHE A 196 -8.97 10.05 13.10
CA PHE A 196 -10.08 10.41 12.24
C PHE A 196 -9.86 11.75 11.52
N THR A 197 -8.63 11.94 11.03
CA THR A 197 -8.26 13.16 10.31
C THR A 197 -7.82 12.87 8.89
N ALA A 198 -8.15 13.78 7.98
CA ALA A 198 -7.60 13.85 6.63
C ALA A 198 -7.37 15.32 6.28
N GLU A 199 -6.24 15.58 5.67
CA GLU A 199 -5.85 16.93 5.24
C GLU A 199 -5.87 17.02 3.71
N LYS A 200 -6.07 18.25 3.23
CA LYS A 200 -5.87 18.61 1.82
C LYS A 200 -4.53 19.29 1.64
N ASN A 201 -4.05 19.32 0.41
CA ASN A 201 -2.78 19.97 0.04
C ASN A 201 -1.59 19.37 0.82
N VAL A 202 -1.55 18.06 0.92
CA VAL A 202 -0.49 17.35 1.64
C VAL A 202 0.72 17.17 0.73
N ASN A 203 1.89 17.57 1.21
CA ASN A 203 3.16 17.23 0.59
C ASN A 203 3.72 15.98 1.27
N VAL A 204 3.93 14.92 0.49
CA VAL A 204 4.55 13.67 0.94
C VAL A 204 5.95 13.60 0.35
N PHE A 205 6.94 13.41 1.22
CA PHE A 205 8.35 13.33 0.85
C PHE A 205 8.80 11.88 0.82
N VAL A 206 9.23 11.41 -0.34
CA VAL A 206 9.52 10.01 -0.64
C VAL A 206 11.02 9.81 -0.84
N HIS A 207 11.61 8.96 -0.04
CA HIS A 207 13.00 8.54 -0.16
C HIS A 207 13.07 7.09 -0.65
N TYR A 208 13.80 6.86 -1.73
CA TYR A 208 14.20 5.54 -2.18
C TYR A 208 15.64 5.29 -1.74
N SER A 209 15.89 4.16 -1.08
CA SER A 209 17.25 3.75 -0.75
C SER A 209 17.94 3.13 -1.97
N PRO A 210 19.28 2.96 -1.93
CA PRO A 210 19.93 1.99 -2.80
C PRO A 210 19.29 0.60 -2.66
N VAL A 211 19.51 -0.25 -3.65
CA VAL A 211 19.07 -1.64 -3.59
C VAL A 211 20.08 -2.47 -2.79
N TYR A 212 19.59 -3.16 -1.77
CA TYR A 212 20.40 -4.04 -0.92
C TYR A 212 20.33 -5.48 -1.40
N TYR A 213 21.43 -6.00 -1.87
CA TYR A 213 21.54 -7.39 -2.32
C TYR A 213 22.00 -8.29 -1.17
N PRO A 214 21.33 -9.44 -0.93
CA PRO A 214 21.75 -10.42 0.06
C PRO A 214 22.95 -11.22 -0.48
N ASP A 215 24.14 -10.65 -0.33
CA ASP A 215 25.39 -11.26 -0.77
C ASP A 215 25.94 -12.18 0.32
N VAL A 216 25.92 -13.49 0.08
CA VAL A 216 26.41 -14.52 1.00
C VAL A 216 27.94 -14.47 1.21
N THR A 217 28.68 -13.79 0.33
CA THR A 217 30.13 -13.59 0.50
C THR A 217 30.40 -12.46 1.50
N LYS A 218 29.52 -11.49 1.58
CA LYS A 218 29.58 -10.32 2.47
C LYS A 218 28.96 -10.62 3.84
N TYR A 219 27.79 -11.28 3.85
CA TYR A 219 27.04 -11.59 5.06
C TYR A 219 27.09 -13.08 5.33
N LYS A 220 27.76 -13.48 6.42
CA LYS A 220 28.00 -14.88 6.76
C LYS A 220 26.75 -15.62 7.23
N SER A 221 25.74 -14.89 7.69
CA SER A 221 24.49 -15.45 8.18
C SER A 221 23.28 -14.55 7.87
N MET A 222 22.08 -15.14 7.95
CA MET A 222 20.83 -14.37 7.88
C MET A 222 20.73 -13.31 8.98
N GLN A 223 21.35 -13.56 10.14
CA GLN A 223 21.36 -12.62 11.25
C GLN A 223 22.26 -11.42 10.93
N ASP A 224 23.43 -11.62 10.34
CA ASP A 224 24.34 -10.53 9.94
C ASP A 224 23.67 -9.63 8.89
N PHE A 225 22.98 -10.24 7.91
CA PHE A 225 22.22 -9.49 6.90
C PHE A 225 21.06 -8.73 7.55
N TYR A 226 20.34 -9.34 8.50
CA TYR A 226 19.27 -8.67 9.23
C TYR A 226 19.79 -7.45 9.99
N GLU A 227 20.89 -7.57 10.73
CA GLU A 227 21.47 -6.47 11.50
C GLU A 227 21.91 -5.32 10.62
N TYR A 228 22.49 -5.63 9.47
CA TYR A 228 22.84 -4.65 8.46
C TYR A 228 21.58 -3.91 7.94
N ILE A 229 20.57 -4.64 7.44
CA ILE A 229 19.34 -4.07 6.92
C ILE A 229 18.58 -3.25 7.97
N ASN A 230 18.53 -3.74 9.22
CA ASN A 230 17.87 -3.04 10.33
C ASN A 230 18.61 -1.74 10.70
N THR A 231 19.93 -1.73 10.62
CA THR A 231 20.74 -0.53 10.85
C THR A 231 20.55 0.50 9.74
N GLU A 232 20.62 0.08 8.48
CA GLU A 232 20.39 0.93 7.31
C GLU A 232 18.97 1.54 7.34
N TRP A 233 17.96 0.73 7.67
CA TRP A 233 16.60 1.21 7.84
C TRP A 233 16.50 2.32 8.88
N LYS A 234 17.07 2.11 10.06
CA LYS A 234 17.04 3.11 11.15
C LYS A 234 17.77 4.39 10.78
N THR A 235 18.89 4.28 10.10
CA THR A 235 19.69 5.42 9.63
C THR A 235 18.92 6.23 8.61
N THR A 236 18.39 5.56 7.58
CA THR A 236 17.59 6.20 6.52
C THR A 236 16.31 6.84 7.10
N PHE A 237 15.61 6.12 7.99
CA PHE A 237 14.40 6.65 8.62
C PHE A 237 14.70 7.94 9.41
N ARG A 238 15.77 7.98 10.21
CA ARG A 238 16.16 9.18 10.97
C ARG A 238 16.52 10.34 10.04
N ALA A 239 17.22 10.08 8.95
CA ALA A 239 17.58 11.10 7.97
C ALA A 239 16.31 11.70 7.34
N VAL A 240 15.36 10.86 6.91
CA VAL A 240 14.12 11.32 6.29
C VAL A 240 13.23 12.10 7.27
N TYR A 241 13.07 11.59 8.50
CA TYR A 241 12.16 12.22 9.46
C TYR A 241 12.78 13.41 10.19
N GLY A 242 14.11 13.44 10.33
CA GLY A 242 14.84 14.53 11.00
C GLY A 242 15.03 15.79 10.14
N ALA A 243 14.87 15.70 8.82
CA ALA A 243 15.07 16.83 7.92
C ALA A 243 13.80 17.68 7.78
N ASP A 244 13.99 19.00 7.59
CA ASP A 244 12.95 19.92 7.17
C ASP A 244 12.84 19.94 5.64
N HIS A 245 11.95 19.11 5.11
CA HIS A 245 11.73 18.98 3.67
C HIS A 245 10.82 20.07 3.11
N GLU A 246 9.96 20.67 3.94
CA GLU A 246 9.04 21.72 3.45
C GLU A 246 9.81 22.95 2.99
N SER A 247 10.86 23.35 3.71
CA SER A 247 11.70 24.49 3.35
C SER A 247 12.49 24.28 2.04
N LYS A 248 12.72 23.02 1.67
CA LYS A 248 13.51 22.62 0.49
C LYS A 248 12.68 22.04 -0.65
N ILE A 249 11.38 22.19 -0.61
CA ILE A 249 10.46 21.56 -1.56
C ILE A 249 10.77 21.91 -3.03
N HIS A 250 11.31 23.09 -3.28
CA HIS A 250 11.69 23.58 -4.60
C HIS A 250 12.94 22.87 -5.19
N GLU A 251 13.71 22.16 -4.35
CA GLU A 251 14.87 21.37 -4.77
C GLU A 251 14.47 19.93 -5.20
N TYR A 252 13.24 19.50 -4.90
CA TYR A 252 12.81 18.13 -5.10
C TYR A 252 12.02 17.93 -6.37
N GLU A 253 12.26 16.80 -7.01
CA GLU A 253 11.47 16.36 -8.17
C GLU A 253 10.08 15.91 -7.71
N GLN A 254 9.04 16.49 -8.29
CA GLN A 254 7.68 16.03 -8.07
C GLN A 254 7.46 14.73 -8.82
N ILE A 255 7.00 13.69 -8.12
CA ILE A 255 6.58 12.42 -8.71
C ILE A 255 5.24 12.64 -9.39
N ASP A 256 5.16 12.33 -10.68
CA ASP A 256 3.93 12.48 -11.45
C ASP A 256 2.87 11.49 -11.00
N VAL A 257 1.80 12.04 -10.45
CA VAL A 257 0.56 11.30 -10.28
C VAL A 257 -0.22 11.42 -11.58
N VAL A 258 -0.53 10.31 -12.22
CA VAL A 258 -1.23 10.31 -13.51
C VAL A 258 -2.48 11.19 -13.42
N LYS A 259 -2.47 12.34 -14.12
CA LYS A 259 -3.63 13.21 -14.24
C LYS A 259 -4.57 12.59 -15.27
N MET A 260 -5.62 11.98 -14.81
CA MET A 260 -6.65 11.51 -15.72
C MET A 260 -7.54 12.69 -16.14
N HIS A 261 -7.62 12.92 -17.43
CA HIS A 261 -8.32 14.07 -18.06
C HIS A 261 -9.84 14.10 -17.85
N ASP A 262 -10.45 13.13 -17.15
CA ASP A 262 -11.89 13.06 -17.00
C ASP A 262 -12.38 12.96 -15.54
N ASN A 263 -12.24 14.07 -14.80
CA ASN A 263 -13.03 14.26 -13.58
C ASN A 263 -14.57 14.31 -13.88
N ASN A 264 -14.97 14.51 -15.12
CA ASN A 264 -16.37 14.64 -15.51
C ASN A 264 -17.13 13.31 -15.55
N TYR A 265 -16.45 12.17 -15.72
CA TYR A 265 -17.10 10.87 -15.81
C TYR A 265 -17.83 10.48 -14.51
N TYR A 266 -17.24 10.75 -13.35
CA TYR A 266 -17.84 10.44 -12.06
C TYR A 266 -18.87 11.47 -11.59
N ILE A 267 -18.83 12.69 -12.12
CA ILE A 267 -19.75 13.78 -11.77
C ILE A 267 -21.06 13.68 -12.56
N ASN A 268 -21.02 13.18 -13.79
CA ASN A 268 -22.15 13.22 -14.72
C ASN A 268 -23.18 12.07 -14.60
N MET A 269 -22.94 11.05 -13.74
CA MET A 269 -23.91 9.97 -13.51
C MET A 269 -24.18 9.68 -12.01
N PRO A 270 -24.51 10.68 -11.19
CA PRO A 270 -24.62 10.47 -9.75
C PRO A 270 -25.72 9.47 -9.39
N LEU A 271 -26.87 9.49 -10.07
CA LEU A 271 -27.99 8.59 -9.78
C LEU A 271 -27.67 7.14 -10.15
N LEU A 272 -27.14 6.89 -11.34
CA LEU A 272 -26.80 5.54 -11.80
C LEU A 272 -25.70 4.92 -10.91
N ASN A 273 -24.67 5.71 -10.57
CA ASN A 273 -23.61 5.27 -9.69
C ASN A 273 -24.09 5.05 -8.25
N THR A 274 -25.06 5.83 -7.78
CA THR A 274 -25.70 5.60 -6.48
C THR A 274 -26.51 4.30 -6.49
N ILE A 275 -27.26 4.01 -7.55
CA ILE A 275 -27.99 2.74 -7.69
C ILE A 275 -27.00 1.55 -7.73
N ARG A 276 -25.95 1.63 -8.53
CA ARG A 276 -24.89 0.62 -8.60
C ARG A 276 -24.25 0.40 -7.22
N PHE A 277 -23.94 1.48 -6.51
CA PHE A 277 -23.42 1.43 -5.16
C PHE A 277 -24.35 0.68 -4.20
N VAL A 278 -25.65 0.99 -4.20
CA VAL A 278 -26.63 0.32 -3.33
C VAL A 278 -26.71 -1.16 -3.65
N ILE A 279 -26.77 -1.54 -4.93
CA ILE A 279 -26.86 -2.94 -5.36
C ILE A 279 -25.61 -3.74 -4.91
N VAL A 280 -24.40 -3.23 -5.19
CA VAL A 280 -23.15 -3.94 -4.83
C VAL A 280 -22.97 -3.97 -3.31
N SER A 281 -23.27 -2.87 -2.62
CA SER A 281 -23.18 -2.84 -1.15
C SER A 281 -24.14 -3.88 -0.53
N ALA A 282 -25.35 -3.99 -1.01
CA ALA A 282 -26.30 -5.01 -0.56
C ALA A 282 -25.81 -6.44 -0.87
N ALA A 283 -25.30 -6.66 -2.08
CA ALA A 283 -24.80 -7.97 -2.52
C ALA A 283 -23.55 -8.45 -1.78
N VAL A 284 -22.77 -7.55 -1.21
CA VAL A 284 -21.51 -7.88 -0.50
C VAL A 284 -21.68 -7.85 1.01
N VAL A 285 -22.34 -6.81 1.53
CA VAL A 285 -22.49 -6.61 2.98
C VAL A 285 -23.44 -7.65 3.58
N VAL A 286 -24.53 -7.97 2.91
CA VAL A 286 -25.50 -8.94 3.42
C VAL A 286 -24.90 -10.35 3.56
N PRO A 287 -24.24 -10.95 2.56
CA PRO A 287 -23.55 -12.23 2.72
C PRO A 287 -22.44 -12.19 3.77
N ALA A 288 -21.67 -11.10 3.87
CA ALA A 288 -20.61 -10.97 4.87
C ALA A 288 -21.17 -10.98 6.30
N ILE A 289 -22.30 -10.31 6.54
CA ILE A 289 -23.01 -10.33 7.82
C ILE A 289 -23.53 -11.73 8.13
N ILE A 290 -24.12 -12.40 7.15
CA ILE A 290 -24.65 -13.77 7.29
C ILE A 290 -23.52 -14.74 7.63
N ILE A 291 -22.41 -14.71 6.90
CA ILE A 291 -21.24 -15.57 7.17
C ILE A 291 -20.69 -15.31 8.58
N ARG A 292 -20.62 -14.06 9.00
CA ARG A 292 -20.17 -13.69 10.35
C ARG A 292 -21.10 -14.24 11.44
N GLN A 293 -22.41 -14.19 11.24
CA GLN A 293 -23.37 -14.76 12.18
C GLN A 293 -23.23 -16.29 12.26
N PHE A 294 -23.07 -16.98 11.13
CA PHE A 294 -22.84 -18.43 11.14
C PHE A 294 -21.53 -18.84 11.82
N GLN A 295 -20.46 -18.05 11.70
CA GLN A 295 -19.19 -18.30 12.39
C GLN A 295 -19.26 -18.06 13.90
N LEU A 296 -20.14 -17.17 14.37
CA LEU A 296 -20.39 -16.93 15.80
C LEU A 296 -21.26 -18.01 16.45
N ILE A 297 -22.07 -18.74 15.66
CA ILE A 297 -22.93 -19.84 16.13
C ILE A 297 -22.16 -21.18 16.16
N SER A 298 -21.03 -21.28 15.44
CA SER A 298 -20.19 -22.48 15.37
C SER A 298 -18.98 -22.48 16.32
N LEU A 299 -18.88 -21.50 17.22
CA LEU A 299 -17.96 -21.41 18.35
C LEU A 299 -18.71 -21.64 19.67
#